data_3fe1351df1831ea79a744b5e35c6cf29
#
_entry.id   3fe1351df1831ea79a744b5e35c6cf29
#
_cell.length_a   1.000
_cell.length_b   1.000
_cell.length_c   1.000
_cell.angle_alpha   90.00
_cell.angle_beta   90.00
_cell.angle_gamma   90.00
#
_symmetry.space_group_name_H-M   'P 1'
#
loop_
_entity.id
_entity.type
_entity.pdbx_description
1 polymer ?
#
loop_
_entity_poly.entity_id
_entity_poly.type
_entity_poly.pdbx_seq_one_letter_code
_entity_poly.pdbx_strand_id
1 'polypeptide(L)'
;MQTTKALKAPFFLFFHHEELKMTDSISYRRATVDDILKICELGQILNAIHHQARPDVYANATEEFARDKPHWLSSLQGEDRAMFLAEHGSTAVGFITVQVMQPTSPLLQPLTVGRIGSVAVLERLRGRGVGSTLMKLAEEWARKNGANDMRLTVWAFNEQAVDLYQELGYELRAFEMGKQLPIAGDMPVA
;
A
#
# COMPACT_ATOMS: atom_id res chain seq x y z
N MET A 1 -7.06 44.41 -10.21
CA MET A 1 -6.43 43.48 -11.13
C MET A 1 -5.67 42.46 -10.28
N GLN A 2 -6.30 41.34 -10.00
CA GLN A 2 -5.67 40.23 -9.28
C GLN A 2 -5.17 39.22 -10.31
N THR A 3 -3.87 39.06 -10.38
CA THR A 3 -3.19 38.06 -11.22
C THR A 3 -3.37 36.69 -10.64
N THR A 4 -4.17 35.89 -11.28
CA THR A 4 -4.37 34.46 -10.99
C THR A 4 -3.07 33.74 -11.28
N LYS A 5 -2.37 33.32 -10.21
CA LYS A 5 -1.20 32.46 -10.28
C LYS A 5 -1.67 31.05 -10.66
N ALA A 6 -1.40 30.65 -11.90
CA ALA A 6 -1.66 29.29 -12.36
C ALA A 6 -0.92 28.29 -11.46
N LEU A 7 -1.67 27.41 -10.80
CA LEU A 7 -1.12 26.24 -10.12
C LEU A 7 -0.44 25.38 -11.18
N LYS A 8 0.87 25.21 -11.07
CA LYS A 8 1.59 24.18 -11.82
C LYS A 8 1.02 22.83 -11.39
N ALA A 9 0.52 22.07 -12.36
CA ALA A 9 0.05 20.70 -12.17
C ALA A 9 1.14 19.86 -11.51
N PRO A 10 0.76 18.95 -10.57
CA PRO A 10 1.72 18.07 -9.94
C PRO A 10 2.37 17.16 -10.99
N PHE A 11 3.64 17.03 -10.84
CA PHE A 11 4.60 16.22 -11.55
C PHE A 11 4.00 14.88 -12.07
N PHE A 12 3.75 14.83 -13.38
CA PHE A 12 3.41 13.61 -14.08
C PHE A 12 4.72 12.81 -14.27
N LEU A 13 4.91 11.74 -13.49
CA LEU A 13 5.88 10.72 -13.80
C LEU A 13 5.67 10.28 -15.26
N PHE A 14 6.68 10.44 -16.08
CA PHE A 14 6.73 9.94 -17.45
C PHE A 14 6.76 8.40 -17.41
N PHE A 15 5.61 7.80 -17.21
CA PHE A 15 5.45 6.41 -17.58
C PHE A 15 5.44 6.35 -19.10
N HIS A 16 6.38 5.65 -19.68
CA HIS A 16 6.38 5.31 -21.10
C HIS A 16 4.97 4.81 -21.46
N HIS A 17 4.32 5.55 -22.35
CA HIS A 17 3.07 5.14 -22.97
C HIS A 17 3.36 4.01 -23.95
N GLU A 18 3.66 2.82 -23.46
CA GLU A 18 3.37 1.63 -24.24
C GLU A 18 1.87 1.43 -24.16
N GLU A 19 1.18 1.62 -25.29
CA GLU A 19 -0.22 1.19 -25.45
C GLU A 19 -0.28 -0.28 -25.09
N LEU A 20 -0.81 -0.60 -23.91
CA LEU A 20 -1.03 -1.96 -23.46
C LEU A 20 -1.98 -2.61 -24.47
N LYS A 21 -1.47 -3.48 -25.32
CA LYS A 21 -2.27 -4.28 -26.24
C LYS A 21 -3.29 -5.03 -25.38
N MET A 22 -4.58 -4.86 -25.68
CA MET A 22 -5.71 -5.42 -24.91
C MET A 22 -5.74 -6.95 -24.83
N THR A 23 -4.73 -7.66 -25.32
CA THR A 23 -4.65 -9.11 -25.40
C THR A 23 -3.78 -9.76 -24.33
N ASP A 24 -2.97 -9.00 -23.59
CA ASP A 24 -2.06 -9.58 -22.62
C ASP A 24 -2.74 -9.75 -21.26
N SER A 25 -2.75 -10.98 -20.77
CA SER A 25 -3.26 -11.31 -19.45
C SER A 25 -2.34 -10.79 -18.35
N ILE A 26 -2.91 -10.41 -17.21
CA ILE A 26 -2.12 -10.06 -16.03
C ILE A 26 -1.60 -11.34 -15.40
N SER A 27 -0.28 -11.42 -15.21
CA SER A 27 0.38 -12.49 -14.47
C SER A 27 0.65 -12.05 -13.03
N TYR A 28 0.73 -13.05 -12.14
CA TYR A 28 0.96 -12.83 -10.72
C TYR A 28 2.07 -13.74 -10.24
N ARG A 29 3.01 -13.21 -9.48
CA ARG A 29 4.11 -13.97 -8.91
C ARG A 29 4.60 -13.40 -7.59
N ARG A 30 5.36 -14.19 -6.83
CA ARG A 30 6.10 -13.67 -5.69
C ARG A 30 7.20 -12.73 -6.18
N ALA A 31 7.35 -11.60 -5.51
CA ALA A 31 8.42 -10.65 -5.77
C ALA A 31 9.75 -11.12 -5.17
N THR A 32 10.83 -10.69 -5.77
CA THR A 32 12.21 -10.92 -5.33
C THR A 32 12.94 -9.60 -5.12
N VAL A 33 14.16 -9.63 -4.62
CA VAL A 33 14.99 -8.43 -4.44
C VAL A 33 15.32 -7.73 -5.77
N ASP A 34 15.29 -8.45 -6.88
CA ASP A 34 15.53 -7.90 -8.23
C ASP A 34 14.38 -6.99 -8.69
N ASP A 35 13.20 -7.11 -8.06
CA ASP A 35 12.03 -6.28 -8.36
C ASP A 35 12.01 -4.95 -7.61
N ILE A 36 13.02 -4.65 -6.83
CA ILE A 36 13.01 -3.52 -5.89
C ILE A 36 12.71 -2.18 -6.56
N LEU A 37 13.19 -1.94 -7.78
CA LEU A 37 12.90 -0.69 -8.48
C LEU A 37 11.44 -0.60 -8.91
N LYS A 38 10.88 -1.68 -9.45
CA LYS A 38 9.45 -1.76 -9.79
C LYS A 38 8.55 -1.52 -8.56
N ILE A 39 8.96 -2.07 -7.41
CA ILE A 39 8.24 -1.89 -6.15
C ILE A 39 8.34 -0.45 -5.67
N CYS A 40 9.50 0.18 -5.75
CA CYS A 40 9.67 1.59 -5.42
C CYS A 40 8.78 2.48 -6.29
N GLU A 41 8.72 2.25 -7.60
CA GLU A 41 7.85 2.99 -8.53
C GLU A 41 6.37 2.88 -8.13
N LEU A 42 5.89 1.67 -7.87
CA LEU A 42 4.51 1.45 -7.41
C LEU A 42 4.27 2.04 -6.01
N GLY A 43 5.28 2.01 -5.14
CA GLY A 43 5.24 2.61 -3.80
C GLY A 43 5.07 4.13 -3.83
N GLN A 44 5.60 4.83 -4.85
CA GLN A 44 5.39 6.27 -5.03
C GLN A 44 3.92 6.62 -5.27
N ILE A 45 3.14 5.72 -5.90
CA ILE A 45 1.70 5.91 -6.10
C ILE A 45 0.98 5.94 -4.75
N LEU A 46 1.33 5.03 -3.84
CA LEU A 46 0.80 5.02 -2.48
C LEU A 46 1.19 6.30 -1.73
N ASN A 47 2.45 6.70 -1.80
CA ASN A 47 2.94 7.91 -1.15
C ASN A 47 2.20 9.15 -1.65
N ALA A 48 1.98 9.27 -2.97
CA ALA A 48 1.26 10.39 -3.56
C ALA A 48 -0.19 10.47 -3.04
N ILE A 49 -0.91 9.36 -3.05
CA ILE A 49 -2.32 9.30 -2.60
C ILE A 49 -2.42 9.65 -1.10
N HIS A 50 -1.55 9.05 -0.27
CA HIS A 50 -1.58 9.29 1.16
C HIS A 50 -1.13 10.71 1.52
N HIS A 51 -0.09 11.24 0.86
CA HIS A 51 0.36 12.61 1.08
C HIS A 51 -0.70 13.63 0.64
N GLN A 52 -1.39 13.40 -0.46
CA GLN A 52 -2.47 14.30 -0.90
C GLN A 52 -3.59 14.39 0.14
N ALA A 53 -3.95 13.27 0.78
CA ALA A 53 -5.00 13.24 1.78
C ALA A 53 -4.51 13.69 3.18
N ARG A 54 -3.27 13.36 3.54
CA ARG A 54 -2.68 13.60 4.86
C ARG A 54 -1.22 14.04 4.75
N PRO A 55 -0.95 15.27 4.27
CA PRO A 55 0.41 15.80 4.14
C PRO A 55 1.10 16.03 5.49
N ASP A 56 0.33 16.06 6.56
CA ASP A 56 0.78 16.13 7.94
C ASP A 56 1.37 14.81 8.47
N VAL A 57 1.05 13.69 7.82
CA VAL A 57 1.46 12.33 8.23
C VAL A 57 2.43 11.70 7.23
N TYR A 58 2.14 11.84 5.94
CA TYR A 58 2.85 11.14 4.89
C TYR A 58 3.85 12.03 4.16
N ALA A 59 5.05 11.52 3.95
CA ALA A 59 6.03 12.15 3.08
C ALA A 59 5.55 12.15 1.62
N ASN A 60 5.91 13.20 0.88
CA ASN A 60 5.59 13.27 -0.53
C ASN A 60 6.31 12.18 -1.34
N ALA A 61 5.75 11.83 -2.49
CA ALA A 61 6.44 11.03 -3.49
C ALA A 61 7.75 11.70 -3.92
N THR A 62 8.75 10.93 -4.27
CA THR A 62 10.06 11.41 -4.72
C THR A 62 10.54 10.60 -5.91
N GLU A 63 11.31 11.22 -6.79
CA GLU A 63 11.96 10.53 -7.92
C GLU A 63 13.13 9.66 -7.46
N GLU A 64 13.69 9.97 -6.28
CA GLU A 64 14.80 9.23 -5.71
C GLU A 64 14.28 8.12 -4.81
N PHE A 65 14.61 6.87 -5.12
CA PHE A 65 14.19 5.72 -4.34
C PHE A 65 15.09 5.45 -3.12
N ALA A 66 16.15 6.24 -2.91
CA ALA A 66 17.09 6.05 -1.82
C ALA A 66 16.40 6.05 -0.43
N ARG A 67 15.39 6.90 -0.25
CA ARG A 67 14.59 6.97 0.98
C ARG A 67 13.75 5.71 1.19
N ASP A 68 13.08 5.23 0.15
CA ASP A 68 12.02 4.22 0.26
C ASP A 68 12.53 2.79 0.05
N LYS A 69 13.66 2.65 -0.65
CA LYS A 69 14.27 1.35 -0.97
C LYS A 69 14.55 0.47 0.26
N PRO A 70 15.12 0.97 1.37
CA PRO A 70 15.33 0.15 2.57
C PRO A 70 14.02 -0.39 3.17
N HIS A 71 12.95 0.42 3.14
CA HIS A 71 11.63 0.02 3.62
C HIS A 71 11.08 -1.16 2.81
N TRP A 72 11.10 -1.06 1.48
CA TRP A 72 10.61 -2.13 0.61
C TRP A 72 11.48 -3.37 0.64
N LEU A 73 12.81 -3.23 0.74
CA LEU A 73 13.72 -4.36 0.92
C LEU A 73 13.41 -5.15 2.19
N SER A 74 13.10 -4.46 3.30
CA SER A 74 12.72 -5.13 4.55
C SER A 74 11.45 -5.97 4.42
N SER A 75 10.55 -5.59 3.52
CA SER A 75 9.32 -6.33 3.23
C SER A 75 9.52 -7.54 2.32
N LEU A 76 10.67 -7.63 1.63
CA LEU A 76 11.04 -8.77 0.78
C LEU A 76 11.85 -9.83 1.53
N GLN A 77 12.42 -9.49 2.68
CA GLN A 77 13.33 -10.34 3.44
C GLN A 77 12.64 -10.95 4.65
N GLY A 78 12.89 -12.21 4.92
CA GLY A 78 12.32 -12.97 6.04
C GLY A 78 11.37 -14.08 5.59
N GLU A 79 11.30 -15.13 6.39
CA GLU A 79 10.40 -16.26 6.15
C GLU A 79 8.96 -15.95 6.56
N ASP A 80 8.81 -14.97 7.47
CA ASP A 80 7.54 -14.51 8.01
C ASP A 80 6.80 -13.51 7.10
N ARG A 81 7.36 -13.19 5.92
CA ARG A 81 6.78 -12.19 5.01
C ARG A 81 6.90 -12.55 3.55
N ALA A 82 6.01 -11.99 2.76
CA ALA A 82 6.02 -12.10 1.31
C ALA A 82 5.50 -10.83 0.66
N MET A 83 5.90 -10.66 -0.58
CA MET A 83 5.35 -9.65 -1.48
C MET A 83 4.97 -10.33 -2.79
N PHE A 84 3.83 -9.94 -3.36
CA PHE A 84 3.40 -10.42 -4.67
C PHE A 84 3.28 -9.25 -5.62
N LEU A 85 3.64 -9.49 -6.87
CA LEU A 85 3.51 -8.55 -7.99
C LEU A 85 2.41 -9.02 -8.94
N ALA A 86 1.70 -8.06 -9.50
CA ALA A 86 0.89 -8.20 -10.70
C ALA A 86 1.66 -7.54 -11.83
N GLU A 87 1.83 -8.24 -12.95
CA GLU A 87 2.56 -7.76 -14.12
C GLU A 87 1.69 -7.90 -15.39
N HIS A 88 1.75 -6.88 -16.23
CA HIS A 88 1.23 -6.90 -17.58
C HIS A 88 2.42 -6.88 -18.53
N GLY A 89 2.69 -8.01 -19.18
CA GLY A 89 3.97 -8.23 -19.86
C GLY A 89 5.15 -8.12 -18.88
N SER A 90 6.09 -7.24 -19.14
CA SER A 90 7.24 -6.96 -18.25
C SER A 90 7.00 -5.84 -17.23
N THR A 91 5.86 -5.15 -17.34
CA THR A 91 5.55 -3.97 -16.51
C THR A 91 4.83 -4.37 -15.25
N ALA A 92 5.37 -4.00 -14.08
CA ALA A 92 4.66 -4.16 -12.81
C ALA A 92 3.49 -3.18 -12.75
N VAL A 93 2.31 -3.70 -12.44
CA VAL A 93 1.05 -2.93 -12.44
C VAL A 93 0.35 -2.93 -11.08
N GLY A 94 0.85 -3.70 -10.15
CA GLY A 94 0.38 -3.73 -8.77
C GLY A 94 1.25 -4.60 -7.88
N PHE A 95 1.16 -4.39 -6.59
CA PHE A 95 1.81 -5.23 -5.59
C PHE A 95 1.03 -5.29 -4.30
N ILE A 96 1.35 -6.29 -3.47
CA ILE A 96 0.87 -6.44 -2.11
C ILE A 96 1.96 -6.96 -1.21
N THR A 97 2.01 -6.46 0.04
CA THR A 97 2.88 -7.00 1.09
C THR A 97 2.05 -7.71 2.15
N VAL A 98 2.56 -8.83 2.64
CA VAL A 98 1.94 -9.60 3.72
C VAL A 98 3.01 -10.11 4.68
N GLN A 99 2.69 -10.11 5.97
CA GLN A 99 3.52 -10.66 7.02
C GLN A 99 2.69 -11.53 7.94
N VAL A 100 3.23 -12.68 8.36
CA VAL A 100 2.64 -13.52 9.41
C VAL A 100 3.32 -13.20 10.73
N MET A 101 2.52 -12.95 11.77
CA MET A 101 3.01 -12.57 13.08
C MET A 101 2.18 -13.21 14.20
N GLN A 102 2.81 -13.42 15.34
CA GLN A 102 2.14 -13.87 16.56
C GLN A 102 2.21 -12.76 17.61
N PRO A 103 1.07 -12.14 17.97
CA PRO A 103 1.05 -11.18 19.06
C PRO A 103 1.50 -11.85 20.37
N THR A 104 2.43 -11.22 21.06
CA THR A 104 3.05 -11.76 22.29
C THR A 104 2.37 -11.31 23.59
N SER A 105 1.28 -10.53 23.49
CA SER A 105 0.58 -10.03 24.66
C SER A 105 -0.09 -11.18 25.42
N PRO A 106 0.13 -11.32 26.74
CA PRO A 106 -0.53 -12.33 27.55
C PRO A 106 -2.04 -12.10 27.71
N LEU A 107 -2.54 -10.92 27.30
CA LEU A 107 -3.96 -10.56 27.33
C LEU A 107 -4.72 -10.99 26.07
N LEU A 108 -4.02 -11.52 25.08
CA LEU A 108 -4.62 -11.97 23.83
C LEU A 108 -4.67 -13.50 23.79
N GLN A 109 -5.71 -14.01 23.14
CA GLN A 109 -5.72 -15.43 22.80
C GLN A 109 -4.55 -15.75 21.84
N PRO A 110 -4.02 -16.99 21.87
CA PRO A 110 -3.01 -17.41 20.89
C PRO A 110 -3.57 -17.28 19.46
N LEU A 111 -3.06 -16.32 18.71
CA LEU A 111 -3.44 -16.07 17.34
C LEU A 111 -2.18 -16.02 16.47
N THR A 112 -2.31 -16.53 15.25
CA THR A 112 -1.33 -16.28 14.20
C THR A 112 -2.02 -15.40 13.15
N VAL A 113 -1.51 -14.17 12.98
CA VAL A 113 -2.16 -13.13 12.19
C VAL A 113 -1.39 -12.91 10.91
N GLY A 114 -2.08 -12.98 9.78
CA GLY A 114 -1.59 -12.45 8.51
C GLY A 114 -1.92 -10.96 8.44
N ARG A 115 -0.89 -10.11 8.35
CA ARG A 115 -1.05 -8.65 8.24
C ARG A 115 -0.72 -8.18 6.84
N ILE A 116 -1.70 -7.58 6.17
CA ILE A 116 -1.48 -6.84 4.93
C ILE A 116 -0.88 -5.48 5.30
N GLY A 117 0.26 -5.16 4.71
CA GLY A 117 0.94 -3.87 4.94
C GLY A 117 0.58 -2.83 3.89
N SER A 118 0.79 -3.16 2.63
CA SER A 118 0.57 -2.24 1.51
C SER A 118 -0.06 -2.96 0.33
N VAL A 119 -0.97 -2.28 -0.35
CA VAL A 119 -1.56 -2.73 -1.62
C VAL A 119 -1.57 -1.54 -2.57
N ALA A 120 -1.02 -1.71 -3.76
CA ALA A 120 -1.11 -0.72 -4.83
C ALA A 120 -1.48 -1.38 -6.15
N VAL A 121 -2.32 -0.71 -6.92
CA VAL A 121 -2.66 -1.06 -8.31
C VAL A 121 -2.70 0.23 -9.11
N LEU A 122 -2.08 0.21 -10.29
CA LEU A 122 -2.13 1.33 -11.22
C LEU A 122 -3.58 1.73 -11.50
N GLU A 123 -3.87 3.03 -11.47
CA GLU A 123 -5.23 3.57 -11.59
C GLU A 123 -5.98 3.00 -12.81
N ARG A 124 -5.33 2.95 -13.97
CA ARG A 124 -5.91 2.43 -15.22
C ARG A 124 -6.33 0.94 -15.17
N LEU A 125 -5.90 0.20 -14.14
CA LEU A 125 -6.20 -1.23 -13.95
C LEU A 125 -7.06 -1.49 -12.70
N ARG A 126 -7.48 -0.44 -12.00
CA ARG A 126 -8.45 -0.58 -10.91
C ARG A 126 -9.81 -1.02 -11.44
N GLY A 127 -10.60 -1.66 -10.59
CA GLY A 127 -11.91 -2.21 -10.99
C GLY A 127 -11.84 -3.42 -11.92
N ARG A 128 -10.63 -3.94 -12.23
CA ARG A 128 -10.44 -5.13 -13.10
C ARG A 128 -10.05 -6.39 -12.33
N GLY A 129 -10.25 -6.42 -11.02
CA GLY A 129 -9.99 -7.58 -10.17
C GLY A 129 -8.52 -7.78 -9.77
N VAL A 130 -7.59 -6.90 -10.19
CA VAL A 130 -6.16 -7.02 -9.87
C VAL A 130 -5.91 -6.99 -8.37
N GLY A 131 -6.50 -6.03 -7.67
CA GLY A 131 -6.40 -5.90 -6.21
C GLY A 131 -6.96 -7.12 -5.49
N SER A 132 -8.15 -7.59 -5.89
CA SER A 132 -8.79 -8.78 -5.32
C SER A 132 -7.94 -10.04 -5.50
N THR A 133 -7.27 -10.19 -6.65
CA THR A 133 -6.38 -11.33 -6.90
C THR A 133 -5.13 -11.25 -6.03
N LEU A 134 -4.52 -10.06 -5.89
CA LEU A 134 -3.38 -9.85 -5.00
C LEU A 134 -3.74 -10.16 -3.53
N MET A 135 -4.93 -9.73 -3.07
CA MET A 135 -5.43 -10.03 -1.73
C MET A 135 -5.55 -11.53 -1.50
N LYS A 136 -6.19 -12.27 -2.43
CA LYS A 136 -6.33 -13.73 -2.35
C LYS A 136 -4.99 -14.44 -2.28
N LEU A 137 -3.99 -14.01 -3.05
CA LEU A 137 -2.63 -14.58 -3.01
C LEU A 137 -1.96 -14.37 -1.64
N ALA A 138 -2.11 -13.18 -1.08
CA ALA A 138 -1.58 -12.86 0.23
C ALA A 138 -2.28 -13.66 1.36
N GLU A 139 -3.59 -13.79 1.30
CA GLU A 139 -4.39 -14.61 2.22
C GLU A 139 -4.02 -16.09 2.15
N GLU A 140 -3.89 -16.62 0.93
CA GLU A 140 -3.49 -18.01 0.73
C GLU A 140 -2.08 -18.27 1.27
N TRP A 141 -1.14 -17.35 1.02
CA TRP A 141 0.21 -17.46 1.55
C TRP A 141 0.20 -17.39 3.08
N ALA A 142 -0.50 -16.42 3.68
CA ALA A 142 -0.60 -16.29 5.13
C ALA A 142 -1.20 -17.55 5.77
N ARG A 143 -2.26 -18.11 5.20
CA ARG A 143 -2.88 -19.35 5.66
C ARG A 143 -1.91 -20.55 5.58
N LYS A 144 -1.14 -20.68 4.50
CA LYS A 144 -0.10 -21.72 4.35
C LYS A 144 1.01 -21.58 5.39
N ASN A 145 1.23 -20.37 5.90
CA ASN A 145 2.21 -20.08 6.96
C ASN A 145 1.57 -20.00 8.36
N GLY A 146 0.39 -20.59 8.53
CA GLY A 146 -0.25 -20.81 9.82
C GLY A 146 -1.14 -19.67 10.31
N ALA A 147 -1.37 -18.62 9.52
CA ALA A 147 -2.31 -17.57 9.91
C ALA A 147 -3.74 -18.08 9.94
N ASN A 148 -4.46 -17.75 11.01
CA ASN A 148 -5.87 -18.05 11.20
C ASN A 148 -6.75 -16.79 11.30
N ASP A 149 -6.14 -15.62 11.19
CA ASP A 149 -6.81 -14.32 11.14
C ASP A 149 -6.06 -13.40 10.18
N MET A 150 -6.79 -12.58 9.41
CA MET A 150 -6.20 -11.59 8.52
C MET A 150 -6.53 -10.18 9.01
N ARG A 151 -5.55 -9.28 8.97
CA ARG A 151 -5.71 -7.88 9.41
C ARG A 151 -5.06 -6.93 8.43
N LEU A 152 -5.67 -5.77 8.30
CA LEU A 152 -5.12 -4.61 7.59
C LEU A 152 -5.54 -3.33 8.32
N THR A 153 -4.89 -2.24 7.97
CA THR A 153 -5.32 -0.89 8.35
C THR A 153 -5.60 -0.12 7.07
N VAL A 154 -6.75 0.52 7.00
CA VAL A 154 -7.15 1.38 5.89
C VAL A 154 -7.58 2.73 6.43
N TRP A 155 -7.16 3.79 5.75
CA TRP A 155 -7.58 5.14 6.10
C TRP A 155 -9.03 5.38 5.69
N ALA A 156 -9.81 6.05 6.54
CA ALA A 156 -11.21 6.33 6.29
C ALA A 156 -11.47 7.15 5.01
N PHE A 157 -10.49 7.93 4.55
CA PHE A 157 -10.60 8.67 3.29
C PHE A 157 -10.52 7.78 2.03
N ASN A 158 -10.00 6.56 2.16
CA ASN A 158 -9.83 5.65 1.02
C ASN A 158 -11.04 4.73 0.87
N GLU A 159 -12.20 5.33 0.57
CA GLU A 159 -13.48 4.64 0.46
C GLU A 159 -13.42 3.45 -0.52
N GLN A 160 -12.76 3.62 -1.67
CA GLN A 160 -12.62 2.53 -2.66
C GLN A 160 -11.89 1.30 -2.10
N ALA A 161 -10.89 1.51 -1.23
CA ALA A 161 -10.20 0.41 -0.60
C ALA A 161 -11.06 -0.22 0.51
N VAL A 162 -11.81 0.59 1.26
CA VAL A 162 -12.77 0.10 2.26
C VAL A 162 -13.80 -0.81 1.60
N ASP A 163 -14.42 -0.37 0.50
CA ASP A 163 -15.42 -1.14 -0.24
C ASP A 163 -14.84 -2.48 -0.73
N LEU A 164 -13.63 -2.44 -1.34
CA LEU A 164 -12.95 -3.65 -1.78
C LEU A 164 -12.72 -4.65 -0.63
N TYR A 165 -12.28 -4.17 0.54
CA TYR A 165 -12.03 -5.06 1.67
C TYR A 165 -13.31 -5.64 2.24
N GLN A 166 -14.39 -4.86 2.29
CA GLN A 166 -15.71 -5.36 2.71
C GLN A 166 -16.26 -6.41 1.75
N GLU A 167 -16.13 -6.21 0.43
CA GLU A 167 -16.49 -7.20 -0.60
C GLU A 167 -15.68 -8.51 -0.45
N LEU A 168 -14.45 -8.42 0.04
CA LEU A 168 -13.60 -9.58 0.33
C LEU A 168 -13.87 -10.22 1.69
N GLY A 169 -14.85 -9.70 2.46
CA GLY A 169 -15.24 -10.24 3.75
C GLY A 169 -14.47 -9.69 4.95
N TYR A 170 -13.69 -8.62 4.76
CA TYR A 170 -13.10 -7.90 5.90
C TYR A 170 -14.16 -7.05 6.58
N GLU A 171 -14.12 -7.00 7.89
CA GLU A 171 -15.01 -6.22 8.73
C GLU A 171 -14.24 -5.22 9.59
N LEU A 172 -14.87 -4.11 9.92
CA LEU A 172 -14.30 -3.11 10.81
C LEU A 172 -14.26 -3.65 12.25
N ARG A 173 -13.06 -3.75 12.83
CA ARG A 173 -12.85 -4.29 14.19
C ARG A 173 -12.41 -3.25 15.21
N ALA A 174 -11.84 -2.13 14.75
CA ALA A 174 -11.35 -1.07 15.62
C ALA A 174 -11.33 0.28 14.88
N PHE A 175 -11.43 1.36 15.65
CA PHE A 175 -11.16 2.71 15.17
C PHE A 175 -9.81 3.16 15.72
N GLU A 176 -9.01 3.83 14.90
CA GLU A 176 -7.86 4.59 15.34
C GLU A 176 -8.25 6.06 15.45
N MET A 177 -8.03 6.65 16.63
CA MET A 177 -8.35 8.06 16.90
C MET A 177 -7.07 8.81 17.20
N GLY A 178 -6.87 9.96 16.55
CA GLY A 178 -5.70 10.81 16.74
C GLY A 178 -6.07 12.20 17.22
N LYS A 179 -5.22 12.81 18.05
CA LYS A 179 -5.29 14.20 18.46
C LYS A 179 -3.92 14.85 18.33
N GLN A 180 -3.85 15.93 17.55
CA GLN A 180 -2.63 16.74 17.53
C GLN A 180 -2.48 17.48 18.86
N LEU A 181 -1.28 17.42 19.42
CA LEU A 181 -0.93 18.19 20.61
C LEU A 181 -0.29 19.51 20.18
N PRO A 182 -0.55 20.62 20.89
CA PRO A 182 0.15 21.87 20.65
C PRO A 182 1.65 21.69 20.82
N ILE A 183 2.44 22.31 19.95
CA ILE A 183 3.88 22.35 20.11
C ILE A 183 4.20 23.22 21.34
N ALA A 184 5.15 22.78 22.18
CA ALA A 184 5.57 23.54 23.35
C ALA A 184 6.11 24.91 22.88
N GLY A 185 5.35 25.97 23.12
CA GLY A 185 5.61 27.35 22.64
C GLY A 185 4.36 28.05 22.07
N ASP A 186 3.35 27.28 21.65
CA ASP A 186 2.06 27.83 21.14
C ASP A 186 0.99 27.93 22.22
N MET A 187 1.33 27.63 23.47
CA MET A 187 0.38 27.78 24.57
C MET A 187 0.16 29.27 24.84
N PRO A 188 -1.08 29.79 24.78
CA PRO A 188 -1.34 31.13 25.25
C PRO A 188 -0.89 31.26 26.71
N VAL A 189 -0.06 32.25 26.97
CA VAL A 189 0.34 32.62 28.35
C VAL A 189 -0.95 33.00 29.07
N ALA A 190 -1.30 32.25 30.12
CA ALA A 190 -2.48 32.46 30.95
C ALA A 190 -2.40 33.80 31.73
#